data_dc57c4e0caf25f2cfa0f12de9e190cf8
#
_entry.id   dc57c4e0caf25f2cfa0f12de9e190cf8
#
_cell.length_a   1.000
_cell.length_b   1.000
_cell.length_c   1.000
_cell.angle_alpha   90.00
_cell.angle_beta   90.00
_cell.angle_gamma   90.00
#
_symmetry.space_group_name_H-M   'P 1'
#
loop_
_entity.id
_entity.type
_entity.pdbx_description
1 polymer ?
#
loop_
_entity_poly.entity_id
_entity_poly.type
_entity_poly.pdbx_seq_one_letter_code
_entity_poly.pdbx_strand_id
1 'polypeptide(L)'
;PPSDNARESYLNVIPGIEDQKDRDYFDHLLTADTEIKGLINALKGKYIKPVPGGDIIRSPEILPTGRNMHAFDPFRMPTIFAMQEGKNQTKALLDAQIKIPKTVAMVLWGSDNIKTDGGSISQAMNLLGAKPFFDDYGRLSGAKLISLEELGRPRIDVMMTLSGIFRDLLPLQIKMLADAAKKAAL
;
A
#
# COMPACT_ATOMS: atom_id res chain seq x y z
N PRO A 1 -2.31 -7.85 26.14
CA PRO A 1 -3.42 -7.92 25.18
C PRO A 1 -4.27 -6.63 25.23
N PRO A 2 -4.93 -6.25 24.14
CA PRO A 2 -5.82 -5.10 24.12
C PRO A 2 -7.01 -5.32 25.09
N SER A 3 -7.64 -4.22 25.53
CA SER A 3 -8.85 -4.29 26.34
C SER A 3 -9.99 -4.96 25.58
N ASP A 4 -10.99 -5.50 26.30
CA ASP A 4 -12.14 -6.17 25.68
C ASP A 4 -12.86 -5.27 24.68
N ASN A 5 -13.06 -3.98 25.04
CA ASN A 5 -13.68 -3.00 24.13
C ASN A 5 -12.86 -2.75 22.87
N ALA A 6 -11.52 -2.71 22.97
CA ALA A 6 -10.66 -2.53 21.83
C ALA A 6 -10.68 -3.76 20.90
N ARG A 7 -10.67 -4.98 21.47
CA ARG A 7 -10.80 -6.22 20.69
C ARG A 7 -12.12 -6.28 19.94
N GLU A 8 -13.21 -6.00 20.64
CA GLU A 8 -14.54 -5.98 20.03
C GLU A 8 -14.63 -4.97 18.87
N SER A 9 -14.06 -3.79 19.06
CA SER A 9 -13.99 -2.79 17.99
C SER A 9 -13.20 -3.27 16.78
N TYR A 10 -12.08 -3.97 16.98
CA TYR A 10 -11.30 -4.56 15.89
C TYR A 10 -12.05 -5.68 15.17
N LEU A 11 -12.67 -6.59 15.92
CA LEU A 11 -13.42 -7.72 15.36
C LEU A 11 -14.61 -7.27 14.49
N ASN A 12 -15.12 -6.07 14.72
CA ASN A 12 -16.22 -5.50 13.92
C ASN A 12 -15.74 -4.86 12.59
N VAL A 13 -14.43 -4.61 12.40
CA VAL A 13 -13.89 -3.92 11.23
C VAL A 13 -12.85 -4.74 10.45
N ILE A 14 -12.37 -5.86 10.99
CA ILE A 14 -11.43 -6.75 10.30
C ILE A 14 -12.15 -7.39 9.10
N PRO A 15 -11.62 -7.27 7.89
CA PRO A 15 -12.16 -7.97 6.72
C PRO A 15 -11.93 -9.48 6.82
N GLY A 16 -12.85 -10.26 6.25
CA GLY A 16 -12.76 -11.73 6.23
C GLY A 16 -13.37 -12.42 7.45
N ILE A 17 -14.06 -11.71 8.33
CA ILE A 17 -14.89 -12.32 9.36
C ILE A 17 -16.29 -12.53 8.77
N GLU A 18 -16.59 -13.76 8.37
CA GLU A 18 -17.87 -14.14 7.76
C GLU A 18 -18.78 -14.88 8.74
N ASP A 19 -18.19 -15.58 9.72
CA ASP A 19 -18.93 -16.35 10.71
C ASP A 19 -18.33 -16.25 12.13
N GLN A 20 -18.96 -16.92 13.08
CA GLN A 20 -18.51 -16.94 14.49
C GLN A 20 -17.16 -17.62 14.65
N LYS A 21 -16.83 -18.60 13.79
CA LYS A 21 -15.55 -19.33 13.84
C LYS A 21 -14.38 -18.42 13.44
N ASP A 22 -14.57 -17.60 12.42
CA ASP A 22 -13.59 -16.59 12.02
C ASP A 22 -13.40 -15.57 13.15
N ARG A 23 -14.51 -15.13 13.75
CA ARG A 23 -14.46 -14.19 14.87
C ARG A 23 -13.67 -14.75 16.05
N ASP A 24 -13.92 -15.98 16.45
CA ASP A 24 -13.22 -16.66 17.53
C ASP A 24 -11.73 -16.85 17.20
N TYR A 25 -11.41 -17.14 15.95
CA TYR A 25 -10.01 -17.24 15.48
C TYR A 25 -9.26 -15.92 15.62
N PHE A 26 -9.82 -14.82 15.13
CA PHE A 26 -9.19 -13.50 15.24
C PHE A 26 -9.15 -13.00 16.69
N ASP A 27 -10.17 -13.26 17.49
CA ASP A 27 -10.15 -12.92 18.92
C ASP A 27 -9.03 -13.67 19.65
N HIS A 28 -8.84 -14.95 19.36
CA HIS A 28 -7.72 -15.72 19.88
C HIS A 28 -6.36 -15.11 19.48
N LEU A 29 -6.19 -14.68 18.23
CA LEU A 29 -4.96 -14.05 17.78
C LEU A 29 -4.69 -12.70 18.46
N LEU A 30 -5.73 -11.91 18.71
CA LEU A 30 -5.66 -10.62 19.41
C LEU A 30 -5.34 -10.78 20.90
N THR A 31 -5.79 -11.88 21.52
CA THR A 31 -5.53 -12.16 22.94
C THR A 31 -4.19 -12.85 23.19
N ALA A 32 -3.57 -13.42 22.17
CA ALA A 32 -2.32 -14.14 22.31
C ALA A 32 -1.18 -13.23 22.79
N ASP A 33 -0.58 -13.57 23.93
CA ASP A 33 0.60 -12.86 24.48
C ASP A 33 1.88 -13.31 23.77
N THR A 34 1.98 -12.93 22.50
CA THR A 34 3.11 -13.31 21.63
C THR A 34 4.23 -12.28 21.61
N GLU A 35 3.97 -11.03 21.99
CA GLU A 35 4.95 -9.95 21.96
C GLU A 35 6.06 -10.16 23.02
N ILE A 36 5.68 -10.40 24.27
CA ILE A 36 6.65 -10.69 25.35
C ILE A 36 7.41 -11.96 25.05
N LYS A 37 6.73 -12.99 24.56
CA LYS A 37 7.36 -14.25 24.15
C LYS A 37 8.34 -14.05 22.99
N GLY A 38 7.96 -13.24 22.01
CA GLY A 38 8.82 -12.86 20.87
C GLY A 38 10.07 -12.11 21.35
N LEU A 39 9.90 -11.10 22.21
CA LEU A 39 11.00 -10.35 22.81
C LEU A 39 11.97 -11.24 23.60
N ILE A 40 11.45 -12.11 24.47
CA ILE A 40 12.28 -13.04 25.24
C ILE A 40 13.04 -14.00 24.32
N ASN A 41 12.41 -14.47 23.25
CA ASN A 41 13.08 -15.33 22.27
C ASN A 41 14.18 -14.59 21.52
N ALA A 42 13.96 -13.33 21.12
CA ALA A 42 14.97 -12.48 20.48
C ALA A 42 16.17 -12.26 21.41
N LEU A 43 15.94 -11.91 22.68
CA LEU A 43 16.99 -11.73 23.68
C LEU A 43 17.79 -13.02 23.95
N LYS A 44 17.19 -14.18 23.74
CA LYS A 44 17.86 -15.50 23.85
C LYS A 44 18.53 -15.93 22.53
N GLY A 45 18.58 -15.08 21.51
CA GLY A 45 19.16 -15.40 20.20
C GLY A 45 18.40 -16.46 19.43
N LYS A 46 17.12 -16.70 19.74
CA LYS A 46 16.28 -17.65 19.01
C LYS A 46 15.71 -17.02 17.75
N TYR A 47 15.45 -17.87 16.76
CA TYR A 47 14.77 -17.45 15.53
C TYR A 47 13.36 -16.89 15.81
N ILE A 48 13.09 -15.71 15.26
CA ILE A 48 11.77 -15.08 15.26
C ILE A 48 11.21 -15.10 13.84
N LYS A 49 10.07 -15.75 13.68
CA LYS A 49 9.42 -15.86 12.36
C LYS A 49 9.13 -14.47 11.79
N PRO A 50 9.50 -14.19 10.52
CA PRO A 50 9.18 -12.92 9.88
C PRO A 50 7.70 -12.77 9.59
N VAL A 51 7.26 -11.52 9.50
CA VAL A 51 5.91 -11.13 9.09
C VAL A 51 5.97 -9.79 8.36
N PRO A 52 5.15 -9.54 7.33
CA PRO A 52 4.99 -8.21 6.75
C PRO A 52 4.54 -7.21 7.83
N GLY A 53 5.06 -6.00 7.79
CA GLY A 53 4.49 -4.90 8.55
C GLY A 53 3.21 -4.43 7.87
N GLY A 54 2.34 -3.76 8.62
CA GLY A 54 1.11 -3.25 8.04
C GLY A 54 0.09 -2.86 9.08
N ASP A 55 -1.06 -2.44 8.59
CA ASP A 55 -2.25 -2.14 9.36
C ASP A 55 -3.05 -3.44 9.55
N ILE A 56 -3.42 -3.71 10.78
CA ILE A 56 -4.15 -4.93 11.17
C ILE A 56 -5.53 -5.04 10.50
N ILE A 57 -6.15 -3.91 10.15
CA ILE A 57 -7.44 -3.87 9.45
C ILE A 57 -7.27 -4.21 7.97
N ARG A 58 -6.17 -3.77 7.37
CA ARG A 58 -5.88 -4.03 5.95
C ARG A 58 -5.27 -5.40 5.71
N SER A 59 -4.47 -5.86 6.66
CA SER A 59 -3.68 -7.09 6.56
C SER A 59 -3.78 -7.91 7.85
N PRO A 60 -4.93 -8.55 8.10
CA PRO A 60 -5.15 -9.34 9.32
C PRO A 60 -4.15 -10.47 9.52
N GLU A 61 -3.51 -10.93 8.45
CA GLU A 61 -2.46 -11.96 8.45
C GLU A 61 -1.20 -11.56 9.22
N ILE A 62 -1.03 -10.29 9.57
CA ILE A 62 0.06 -9.87 10.47
C ILE A 62 -0.13 -10.35 11.90
N LEU A 63 -1.32 -10.77 12.27
CA LEU A 63 -1.60 -11.39 13.57
C LEU A 63 -1.07 -12.85 13.63
N PRO A 64 -0.68 -13.32 14.82
CA PRO A 64 -0.47 -12.56 16.05
C PRO A 64 0.79 -11.69 15.95
N THR A 65 0.83 -10.62 16.73
CA THR A 65 1.99 -9.71 16.84
C THR A 65 3.21 -10.39 17.49
N GLY A 66 4.33 -9.68 17.71
CA GLY A 66 5.53 -10.24 18.35
C GLY A 66 6.40 -11.10 17.42
N ARG A 67 6.22 -10.95 16.12
CA ARG A 67 7.07 -11.52 15.08
C ARG A 67 8.08 -10.49 14.57
N ASN A 68 9.08 -10.94 13.80
CA ASN A 68 10.09 -10.07 13.19
C ASN A 68 9.45 -9.33 12.00
N MET A 69 9.10 -8.07 12.19
CA MET A 69 8.35 -7.27 11.24
C MET A 69 9.23 -6.78 10.09
N HIS A 70 8.84 -7.07 8.85
CA HIS A 70 9.34 -6.38 7.66
C HIS A 70 8.55 -5.10 7.45
N ALA A 71 9.22 -4.01 7.06
CA ALA A 71 8.54 -2.74 6.87
C ALA A 71 7.52 -2.79 5.73
N PHE A 72 7.88 -3.43 4.60
CA PHE A 72 7.04 -3.54 3.40
C PHE A 72 7.73 -4.42 2.34
N ASP A 73 6.99 -4.85 1.32
CA ASP A 73 7.54 -5.52 0.14
C ASP A 73 7.51 -4.58 -1.08
N PRO A 74 8.65 -3.95 -1.43
CA PRO A 74 8.70 -2.99 -2.53
C PRO A 74 8.44 -3.66 -3.90
N PHE A 75 8.61 -4.97 -4.02
CA PHE A 75 8.37 -5.69 -5.28
C PHE A 75 6.87 -5.84 -5.59
N ARG A 76 6.00 -5.74 -4.59
CA ARG A 76 4.55 -5.87 -4.72
C ARG A 76 3.80 -4.54 -4.60
N MET A 77 4.53 -3.43 -4.50
CA MET A 77 3.96 -2.09 -4.36
C MET A 77 3.95 -1.37 -5.72
N PRO A 78 2.85 -0.70 -6.10
CA PRO A 78 1.60 -0.54 -5.34
C PRO A 78 0.71 -1.77 -5.38
N THR A 79 -0.02 -2.02 -4.29
CA THR A 79 -0.99 -3.12 -4.20
C THR A 79 -2.26 -2.84 -5.01
N ILE A 80 -3.07 -3.87 -5.28
CA ILE A 80 -4.35 -3.72 -5.98
C ILE A 80 -5.27 -2.75 -5.22
N PHE A 81 -5.30 -2.83 -3.90
CA PHE A 81 -6.06 -1.91 -3.07
C PHE A 81 -5.57 -0.46 -3.25
N ALA A 82 -4.26 -0.24 -3.18
CA ALA A 82 -3.66 1.08 -3.40
C ALA A 82 -3.96 1.63 -4.81
N MET A 83 -3.99 0.76 -5.83
CA MET A 83 -4.36 1.16 -7.19
C MET A 83 -5.81 1.63 -7.29
N GLN A 84 -6.74 0.94 -6.63
CA GLN A 84 -8.14 1.35 -6.59
C GLN A 84 -8.31 2.67 -5.83
N GLU A 85 -7.64 2.81 -4.69
CA GLU A 85 -7.68 4.03 -3.90
C GLU A 85 -7.06 5.23 -4.64
N GLY A 86 -5.93 5.03 -5.32
CA GLY A 86 -5.32 6.07 -6.16
C GLY A 86 -6.23 6.52 -7.31
N LYS A 87 -7.04 5.61 -7.87
CA LYS A 87 -8.07 5.95 -8.86
C LYS A 87 -9.19 6.79 -8.23
N ASN A 88 -9.66 6.42 -7.04
CA ASN A 88 -10.69 7.16 -6.31
C ASN A 88 -10.21 8.57 -5.96
N GLN A 89 -8.98 8.70 -5.46
CA GLN A 89 -8.36 9.98 -5.12
C GLN A 89 -8.16 10.86 -6.36
N THR A 90 -7.74 10.28 -7.48
CA THR A 90 -7.65 11.01 -8.76
C THR A 90 -9.01 11.51 -9.19
N LYS A 91 -10.04 10.67 -9.14
CA LYS A 91 -11.41 11.06 -9.48
C LYS A 91 -11.87 12.22 -8.60
N ALA A 92 -11.74 12.11 -7.28
CA ALA A 92 -12.13 13.16 -6.34
C ALA A 92 -11.38 14.48 -6.60
N LEU A 93 -10.07 14.40 -6.89
CA LEU A 93 -9.27 15.58 -7.25
C LEU A 93 -9.81 16.26 -8.53
N LEU A 94 -10.13 15.49 -9.55
CA LEU A 94 -10.60 16.03 -10.85
C LEU A 94 -12.03 16.54 -10.77
N ASP A 95 -12.90 15.87 -10.05
CA ASP A 95 -14.30 16.28 -9.83
C ASP A 95 -14.38 17.62 -9.06
N ALA A 96 -13.39 17.94 -8.25
CA ALA A 96 -13.29 19.21 -7.55
C ALA A 96 -12.81 20.39 -8.44
N GLN A 97 -12.40 20.12 -9.68
CA GLN A 97 -11.89 21.15 -10.60
C GLN A 97 -12.96 21.58 -11.61
N ILE A 98 -12.99 22.88 -11.92
CA ILE A 98 -13.86 23.44 -12.98
C ILE A 98 -13.39 22.96 -14.37
N LYS A 99 -12.09 22.75 -14.54
CA LYS A 99 -11.46 22.26 -15.78
C LYS A 99 -10.39 21.23 -15.42
N ILE A 100 -10.25 20.20 -16.24
CA ILE A 100 -9.17 19.21 -16.07
C ILE A 100 -7.83 19.95 -16.14
N PRO A 101 -6.98 19.84 -15.10
CA PRO A 101 -5.67 20.47 -15.09
C PRO A 101 -4.75 19.79 -16.10
N LYS A 102 -3.82 20.55 -16.69
CA LYS A 102 -2.76 19.97 -17.55
C LYS A 102 -1.63 19.36 -16.74
N THR A 103 -1.36 19.91 -15.57
CA THR A 103 -0.27 19.49 -14.69
C THR A 103 -0.73 19.50 -13.24
N VAL A 104 -0.32 18.50 -12.48
CA VAL A 104 -0.54 18.39 -11.03
C VAL A 104 0.81 18.24 -10.32
N ALA A 105 1.06 19.05 -9.30
CA ALA A 105 2.22 18.90 -8.42
C ALA A 105 1.88 17.93 -7.27
N MET A 106 2.74 16.96 -7.03
CA MET A 106 2.58 15.97 -5.95
C MET A 106 3.86 15.84 -5.14
N VAL A 107 3.72 15.74 -3.82
CA VAL A 107 4.81 15.38 -2.92
C VAL A 107 4.64 13.90 -2.53
N LEU A 108 5.62 13.09 -2.90
CA LEU A 108 5.61 11.65 -2.62
C LEU A 108 6.40 11.37 -1.33
N TRP A 109 5.68 11.19 -0.24
CA TRP A 109 6.26 10.83 1.05
C TRP A 109 6.49 9.33 1.14
N GLY A 110 7.72 8.91 1.52
CA GLY A 110 8.05 7.50 1.70
C GLY A 110 7.21 6.84 2.79
N SER A 111 7.08 7.47 3.94
CA SER A 111 6.28 6.96 5.07
C SER A 111 4.80 6.77 4.71
N ASP A 112 4.25 7.67 3.91
CA ASP A 112 2.86 7.62 3.47
C ASP A 112 2.62 6.47 2.50
N ASN A 113 3.54 6.30 1.54
CA ASN A 113 3.47 5.17 0.61
C ASN A 113 3.68 3.82 1.28
N ILE A 114 4.53 3.73 2.31
CA ILE A 114 4.68 2.50 3.10
C ILE A 114 3.39 2.18 3.85
N LYS A 115 2.72 3.18 4.46
CA LYS A 115 1.47 2.98 5.19
C LYS A 115 0.28 2.64 4.29
N THR A 116 0.27 3.16 3.08
CA THR A 116 -0.84 3.01 2.13
C THR A 116 -0.57 1.99 1.02
N ASP A 117 0.54 1.25 1.12
CA ASP A 117 1.00 0.29 0.10
C ASP A 117 1.11 0.89 -1.31
N GLY A 118 1.48 2.19 -1.39
CA GLY A 118 1.68 2.90 -2.64
C GLY A 118 0.49 3.75 -3.10
N GLY A 119 -0.31 4.28 -2.17
CA GLY A 119 -1.48 5.09 -2.50
C GLY A 119 -1.17 6.30 -3.38
N SER A 120 -0.23 7.16 -2.95
CA SER A 120 0.13 8.35 -3.75
C SER A 120 0.91 8.01 -5.03
N ILE A 121 1.66 6.90 -5.06
CA ILE A 121 2.24 6.35 -6.29
C ILE A 121 1.12 6.00 -7.28
N SER A 122 0.09 5.32 -6.83
CA SER A 122 -1.06 4.91 -7.64
C SER A 122 -1.84 6.10 -8.16
N GLN A 123 -2.00 7.16 -7.35
CA GLN A 123 -2.62 8.41 -7.77
C GLN A 123 -1.80 9.08 -8.88
N ALA A 124 -0.47 9.18 -8.73
CA ALA A 124 0.42 9.73 -9.76
C ALA A 124 0.34 8.93 -11.06
N MET A 125 0.37 7.60 -10.99
CA MET A 125 0.21 6.71 -12.16
C MET A 125 -1.13 6.92 -12.85
N ASN A 126 -2.21 7.04 -12.09
CA ASN A 126 -3.54 7.26 -12.65
C ASN A 126 -3.63 8.63 -13.34
N LEU A 127 -3.08 9.71 -12.77
CA LEU A 127 -3.02 11.03 -13.40
C LEU A 127 -2.27 10.97 -14.74
N LEU A 128 -1.11 10.31 -14.79
CA LEU A 128 -0.34 10.06 -16.01
C LEU A 128 -1.09 9.19 -17.04
N GLY A 129 -2.16 8.52 -16.62
CA GLY A 129 -2.87 7.54 -17.46
C GLY A 129 -2.06 6.28 -17.69
N ALA A 130 -1.43 5.77 -16.66
CA ALA A 130 -0.63 4.56 -16.66
C ALA A 130 -1.05 3.63 -15.51
N LYS A 131 -0.64 2.37 -15.61
CA LYS A 131 -0.83 1.37 -14.57
C LYS A 131 0.47 0.59 -14.34
N PRO A 132 0.73 0.10 -13.12
CA PRO A 132 1.85 -0.79 -12.84
C PRO A 132 1.75 -2.06 -13.69
N PHE A 133 2.89 -2.57 -14.06
CA PHE A 133 3.03 -3.87 -14.70
C PHE A 133 3.84 -4.80 -13.80
N PHE A 134 3.26 -5.95 -13.48
CA PHE A 134 3.88 -7.00 -12.69
C PHE A 134 4.23 -8.18 -13.59
N ASP A 135 5.32 -8.86 -13.28
CA ASP A 135 5.71 -10.11 -13.94
C ASP A 135 4.85 -11.29 -13.48
N ASP A 136 5.10 -12.47 -14.03
CA ASP A 136 4.37 -13.71 -13.72
C ASP A 136 4.55 -14.18 -12.26
N TYR A 137 5.53 -13.63 -11.54
CA TYR A 137 5.77 -13.86 -10.12
C TYR A 137 5.13 -12.78 -9.23
N GLY A 138 4.38 -11.84 -9.81
CA GLY A 138 3.75 -10.74 -9.09
C GLY A 138 4.73 -9.68 -8.63
N ARG A 139 5.91 -9.53 -9.27
CA ARG A 139 6.89 -8.50 -8.94
C ARG A 139 6.77 -7.32 -9.89
N LEU A 140 6.89 -6.13 -9.35
CA LEU A 140 6.87 -4.90 -10.13
C LEU A 140 7.97 -4.90 -11.19
N SER A 141 7.57 -4.81 -12.45
CA SER A 141 8.45 -4.87 -13.63
C SER A 141 8.45 -3.58 -14.47
N GLY A 142 7.53 -2.65 -14.22
CA GLY A 142 7.50 -1.38 -14.94
C GLY A 142 6.09 -0.78 -15.01
N ALA A 143 5.83 0.00 -16.06
CA ALA A 143 4.56 0.65 -16.30
C ALA A 143 4.01 0.35 -17.69
N LYS A 144 2.68 0.27 -17.81
CA LYS A 144 1.93 0.22 -19.07
C LYS A 144 1.03 1.44 -19.15
N LEU A 145 0.94 2.05 -20.32
CA LEU A 145 -0.05 3.12 -20.56
C LEU A 145 -1.44 2.52 -20.70
N ILE A 146 -2.42 3.23 -20.18
CA ILE A 146 -3.84 3.03 -20.42
C ILE A 146 -4.16 3.75 -21.73
N SER A 147 -4.93 3.17 -22.61
CA SER A 147 -5.34 3.86 -23.85
C SER A 147 -6.14 5.12 -23.53
N LEU A 148 -6.12 6.13 -24.38
CA LEU A 148 -6.91 7.35 -24.16
C LEU A 148 -8.41 7.07 -24.18
N GLU A 149 -8.82 6.07 -24.94
CA GLU A 149 -10.21 5.60 -24.98
C GLU A 149 -10.64 4.98 -23.63
N GLU A 150 -9.82 4.08 -23.05
CA GLU A 150 -10.07 3.49 -21.72
C GLU A 150 -9.97 4.54 -20.61
N LEU A 151 -9.03 5.48 -20.73
CA LEU A 151 -8.83 6.55 -19.76
C LEU A 151 -9.98 7.56 -19.71
N GLY A 152 -10.64 7.81 -20.85
CA GLY A 152 -11.77 8.71 -21.00
C GLY A 152 -11.45 10.21 -20.77
N ARG A 153 -10.17 10.58 -20.73
CA ARG A 153 -9.67 11.93 -20.51
C ARG A 153 -8.24 12.11 -21.05
N PRO A 154 -7.77 13.35 -21.23
CA PRO A 154 -6.36 13.59 -21.50
C PRO A 154 -5.46 13.09 -20.36
N ARG A 155 -4.22 12.75 -20.69
CA ARG A 155 -3.16 12.51 -19.68
C ARG A 155 -2.83 13.82 -18.98
N ILE A 156 -2.47 13.72 -17.74
CA ILE A 156 -2.12 14.87 -16.89
C ILE A 156 -0.66 14.71 -16.50
N ASP A 157 0.15 15.73 -16.73
CA ASP A 157 1.53 15.75 -16.31
C ASP A 157 1.60 15.79 -14.77
N VAL A 158 2.53 15.05 -14.20
CA VAL A 158 2.73 15.03 -12.75
C VAL A 158 4.14 15.50 -12.42
N MET A 159 4.23 16.64 -11.74
CA MET A 159 5.49 17.12 -11.18
C MET A 159 5.65 16.49 -9.79
N MET A 160 6.58 15.55 -9.66
CA MET A 160 6.77 14.76 -8.44
C MET A 160 7.98 15.27 -7.65
N THR A 161 7.76 15.68 -6.40
CA THR A 161 8.81 15.94 -5.41
C THR A 161 8.92 14.74 -4.50
N LEU A 162 10.12 14.16 -4.38
CA LEU A 162 10.37 12.95 -3.61
C LEU A 162 10.97 13.29 -2.25
N SER A 163 10.43 12.72 -1.17
CA SER A 163 11.08 12.78 0.13
C SER A 163 12.33 11.90 0.17
N GLY A 164 13.24 12.15 1.12
CA GLY A 164 14.46 11.35 1.28
C GLY A 164 14.14 9.86 1.48
N ILE A 165 13.18 9.54 2.36
CA ILE A 165 12.73 8.16 2.60
C ILE A 165 12.17 7.51 1.33
N PHE A 166 11.39 8.25 0.54
CA PHE A 166 10.87 7.74 -0.74
C PHE A 166 12.01 7.39 -1.70
N ARG A 167 12.96 8.31 -1.86
CA ARG A 167 14.12 8.12 -2.73
C ARG A 167 14.96 6.90 -2.34
N ASP A 168 15.18 6.71 -1.04
CA ASP A 168 16.12 5.73 -0.54
C ASP A 168 15.51 4.31 -0.46
N LEU A 169 14.19 4.21 -0.18
CA LEU A 169 13.53 2.92 0.02
C LEU A 169 12.72 2.42 -1.18
N LEU A 170 12.35 3.31 -2.14
CA LEU A 170 11.43 2.98 -3.23
C LEU A 170 12.05 3.16 -4.64
N PRO A 171 13.29 2.70 -4.90
CA PRO A 171 13.94 2.90 -6.20
C PRO A 171 13.21 2.23 -7.36
N LEU A 172 12.55 1.10 -7.13
CA LEU A 172 11.75 0.42 -8.16
C LEU A 172 10.54 1.25 -8.57
N GLN A 173 9.88 1.89 -7.61
CA GLN A 173 8.74 2.78 -7.84
C GLN A 173 9.16 4.05 -8.56
N ILE A 174 10.32 4.60 -8.23
CA ILE A 174 10.91 5.74 -8.97
C ILE A 174 11.12 5.37 -10.43
N LYS A 175 11.74 4.22 -10.69
CA LYS A 175 11.95 3.72 -12.05
C LYS A 175 10.64 3.52 -12.80
N MET A 176 9.62 2.95 -12.16
CA MET A 176 8.30 2.77 -12.74
C MET A 176 7.62 4.10 -13.08
N LEU A 177 7.66 5.09 -12.18
CA LEU A 177 7.09 6.43 -12.41
C LEU A 177 7.81 7.16 -13.54
N ALA A 178 9.14 7.08 -13.60
CA ALA A 178 9.94 7.64 -14.67
C ALA A 178 9.63 6.98 -16.03
N ASP A 179 9.47 5.65 -16.06
CA ASP A 179 9.06 4.90 -17.24
C ASP A 179 7.67 5.31 -17.73
N ALA A 180 6.72 5.45 -16.79
CA ALA A 180 5.36 5.92 -17.08
C ALA A 180 5.36 7.32 -17.69
N ALA A 181 6.08 8.26 -17.05
CA ALA A 181 6.17 9.64 -17.54
C ALA A 181 6.82 9.72 -18.93
N LYS A 182 7.92 8.98 -19.14
CA LYS A 182 8.58 8.92 -20.44
C LYS A 182 7.66 8.38 -21.55
N LYS A 183 6.94 7.28 -21.26
CA LYS A 183 5.98 6.69 -22.22
C LYS A 183 4.80 7.60 -22.49
N ALA A 184 4.33 8.35 -21.49
CA ALA A 184 3.23 9.29 -21.64
C ALA A 184 3.58 10.52 -22.49
N ALA A 185 4.86 10.88 -22.58
CA ALA A 185 5.37 12.02 -23.36
C ALA A 185 5.67 11.70 -24.82
N LEU A 186 5.67 10.44 -25.23
CA LEU A 186 5.86 9.97 -26.61
C LEU A 186 4.52 9.82 -27.34
#